data_4331fd25db5916bce4b0947a090c62d7
#
_entry.id   4331fd25db5916bce4b0947a090c62d7
#
_cell.length_a   1.000
_cell.length_b   1.000
_cell.length_c   1.000
_cell.angle_alpha   90.00
_cell.angle_beta   90.00
_cell.angle_gamma   90.00
#
_symmetry.space_group_name_H-M   'P 1'
#
loop_
_entity.id
_entity.type
_entity.pdbx_description
1 polymer ?
#
loop_
_entity_poly.entity_id
_entity_poly.type
_entity_poly.pdbx_seq_one_letter_code
_entity_poly.pdbx_strand_id
1 'polypeptide(L)'
;DNPTSRAIARSRIDRAPAWLDLVQGASGLALALFMWGHMLLVSSILLGKDAMYHVARFFEGVYFFGRPYPQLVTGIAAAIFLLMIVHAVAAMRRMPASYREYRTLFRHTRSLRHADTWLWLIQVATGLVLMFLAGVHLYTMMTHPADIGPYESADRFVSGRMWPLYLVLLFAVELHGGIGLYRLVLKWGLLPRSADPRAQRRRLSRLEWSITGFF
;
A
#
# COMPACT_ATOMS: atom_id res chain seq x y z
N ASP A 1 -21.47 45.65 -19.26
CA ASP A 1 -20.90 44.82 -18.18
C ASP A 1 -21.91 43.76 -17.73
N ASN A 2 -21.76 42.55 -18.25
CA ASN A 2 -22.71 41.47 -18.01
C ASN A 2 -22.42 40.83 -16.64
N PRO A 3 -23.34 40.84 -15.66
CA PRO A 3 -23.12 40.27 -14.33
C PRO A 3 -22.82 38.76 -14.38
N THR A 4 -23.23 38.03 -15.42
CA THR A 4 -22.90 36.62 -15.64
C THR A 4 -21.44 36.39 -15.96
N SER A 5 -20.77 37.34 -16.66
CA SER A 5 -19.32 37.25 -16.96
C SER A 5 -18.46 37.41 -15.69
N ARG A 6 -18.93 38.19 -14.70
CA ARG A 6 -18.24 38.36 -13.42
C ARG A 6 -18.42 37.17 -12.47
N ALA A 7 -19.53 36.44 -12.59
CA ALA A 7 -19.77 35.22 -11.82
C ALA A 7 -18.91 34.04 -12.29
N ILE A 8 -18.67 33.92 -13.59
CA ILE A 8 -17.82 32.89 -14.18
C ILE A 8 -16.31 33.11 -13.84
N ALA A 9 -15.88 34.38 -13.77
CA ALA A 9 -14.47 34.72 -13.43
C ALA A 9 -14.11 34.49 -11.96
N ARG A 10 -15.05 34.19 -11.08
CA ARG A 10 -14.84 33.97 -9.63
C ARG A 10 -15.00 32.54 -9.16
N SER A 11 -15.21 31.55 -10.01
CA SER A 11 -15.08 30.16 -9.62
C SER A 11 -13.59 29.89 -9.35
N ARG A 12 -13.17 30.06 -8.10
CA ARG A 12 -11.86 29.53 -7.65
C ARG A 12 -11.85 28.05 -7.97
N ILE A 13 -10.98 27.66 -8.92
CA ILE A 13 -10.78 26.24 -9.21
C ILE A 13 -10.41 25.59 -7.89
N ASP A 14 -11.32 24.75 -7.35
CA ASP A 14 -11.03 23.98 -6.15
C ASP A 14 -9.94 22.98 -6.48
N ARG A 15 -8.75 23.18 -5.92
CA ARG A 15 -7.58 22.32 -6.11
C ARG A 15 -7.52 21.18 -5.09
N ALA A 16 -8.40 21.17 -4.10
CA ALA A 16 -8.38 20.16 -3.05
C ALA A 16 -8.49 18.71 -3.58
N PRO A 17 -9.34 18.40 -4.58
CA PRO A 17 -9.39 17.05 -5.15
C PRO A 17 -8.07 16.62 -5.80
N ALA A 18 -7.36 17.54 -6.45
CA ALA A 18 -6.07 17.25 -7.09
C ALA A 18 -4.96 16.99 -6.06
N TRP A 19 -4.93 17.77 -4.97
CA TRP A 19 -4.00 17.55 -3.87
C TRP A 19 -4.25 16.23 -3.16
N LEU A 20 -5.50 15.89 -2.86
CA LEU A 20 -5.84 14.60 -2.25
C LEU A 20 -5.46 13.42 -3.16
N ASP A 21 -5.54 13.61 -4.45
CA ASP A 21 -5.13 12.63 -5.46
C ASP A 21 -3.62 12.42 -5.48
N LEU A 22 -2.87 13.52 -5.34
CA LEU A 22 -1.41 13.48 -5.22
C LEU A 22 -1.01 12.81 -3.89
N VAL A 23 -1.62 13.20 -2.77
CA VAL A 23 -1.36 12.62 -1.45
C VAL A 23 -1.62 11.11 -1.46
N GLN A 24 -2.74 10.67 -2.01
CA GLN A 24 -3.05 9.24 -2.13
C GLN A 24 -2.01 8.49 -2.98
N GLY A 25 -1.61 9.05 -4.12
CA GLY A 25 -0.61 8.43 -5.00
C GLY A 25 0.78 8.39 -4.38
N ALA A 26 1.24 9.51 -3.81
CA ALA A 26 2.57 9.63 -3.20
C ALA A 26 2.69 8.75 -1.93
N SER A 27 1.69 8.78 -1.05
CA SER A 27 1.67 7.92 0.15
C SER A 27 1.61 6.43 -0.21
N GLY A 28 0.83 6.07 -1.25
CA GLY A 28 0.79 4.69 -1.74
C GLY A 28 2.12 4.23 -2.31
N LEU A 29 2.82 5.08 -3.07
CA LEU A 29 4.17 4.78 -3.56
C LEU A 29 5.17 4.61 -2.40
N ALA A 30 5.14 5.53 -1.43
CA ALA A 30 6.03 5.46 -0.28
C ALA A 30 5.81 4.16 0.54
N LEU A 31 4.55 3.77 0.75
CA LEU A 31 4.20 2.51 1.41
C LEU A 31 4.66 1.29 0.60
N ALA A 32 4.52 1.30 -0.73
CA ALA A 32 4.98 0.20 -1.58
C ALA A 32 6.50 0.06 -1.55
N LEU A 33 7.25 1.16 -1.62
CA LEU A 33 8.71 1.14 -1.52
C LEU A 33 9.18 0.67 -0.14
N PHE A 34 8.52 1.12 0.92
CA PHE A 34 8.77 0.60 2.27
C PHE A 34 8.52 -0.90 2.35
N MET A 35 7.39 -1.37 1.81
CA MET A 35 7.05 -2.80 1.82
C MET A 35 8.08 -3.66 1.10
N TRP A 36 8.57 -3.24 -0.05
CA TRP A 36 9.63 -3.96 -0.76
C TRP A 36 10.91 -4.06 0.07
N GLY A 37 11.37 -2.94 0.63
CA GLY A 37 12.52 -2.95 1.52
C GLY A 37 12.28 -3.82 2.76
N HIS A 38 11.11 -3.71 3.36
CA HIS A 38 10.72 -4.50 4.53
C HIS A 38 10.70 -6.01 4.23
N MET A 39 10.06 -6.43 3.14
CA MET A 39 9.99 -7.84 2.75
C MET A 39 11.38 -8.41 2.44
N LEU A 40 12.23 -7.64 1.73
CA LEU A 40 13.60 -8.02 1.46
C LEU A 40 14.39 -8.24 2.75
N LEU A 41 14.26 -7.35 3.73
CA LEU A 41 14.95 -7.42 4.99
C LEU A 41 14.43 -8.56 5.88
N VAL A 42 13.12 -8.78 5.95
CA VAL A 42 12.52 -9.91 6.67
C VAL A 42 12.89 -11.24 6.02
N SER A 43 13.02 -11.30 4.69
CA SER A 43 13.46 -12.49 3.96
C SER A 43 14.91 -12.91 4.30
N SER A 44 15.67 -12.08 5.02
CA SER A 44 17.00 -12.44 5.54
C SER A 44 16.98 -13.70 6.42
N ILE A 45 15.82 -14.05 7.00
CA ILE A 45 15.64 -15.30 7.74
C ILE A 45 15.94 -16.55 6.88
N LEU A 46 15.73 -16.45 5.56
CA LEU A 46 16.04 -17.53 4.60
C LEU A 46 17.55 -17.76 4.45
N LEU A 47 18.36 -16.75 4.78
CA LEU A 47 19.83 -16.85 4.85
C LEU A 47 20.32 -17.36 6.21
N GLY A 48 19.40 -17.53 7.15
CA GLY A 48 19.66 -18.02 8.49
C GLY A 48 19.32 -17.01 9.59
N LYS A 49 19.19 -17.55 10.81
CA LYS A 49 18.84 -16.74 12.00
C LYS A 49 19.83 -15.60 12.28
N ASP A 50 21.12 -15.82 11.99
CA ASP A 50 22.15 -14.82 12.25
C ASP A 50 22.00 -13.62 11.30
N ALA A 51 21.65 -13.85 10.03
CA ALA A 51 21.36 -12.78 9.07
C ALA A 51 20.17 -11.93 9.55
N MET A 52 19.07 -12.54 9.95
CA MET A 52 17.92 -11.82 10.49
C MET A 52 18.25 -11.10 11.81
N TYR A 53 19.08 -11.70 12.68
CA TYR A 53 19.54 -11.04 13.90
C TYR A 53 20.29 -9.74 13.59
N HIS A 54 21.20 -9.75 12.62
CA HIS A 54 21.90 -8.54 12.19
C HIS A 54 20.99 -7.47 11.63
N VAL A 55 19.96 -7.85 10.88
CA VAL A 55 18.94 -6.93 10.38
C VAL A 55 18.14 -6.31 11.55
N ALA A 56 17.74 -7.11 12.53
CA ALA A 56 17.06 -6.60 13.73
C ALA A 56 17.92 -5.58 14.48
N ARG A 57 19.23 -5.90 14.69
CA ARG A 57 20.19 -4.98 15.33
C ARG A 57 20.38 -3.68 14.56
N PHE A 58 20.31 -3.73 13.23
CA PHE A 58 20.34 -2.51 12.41
C PHE A 58 19.16 -1.60 12.70
N PHE A 59 17.94 -2.13 12.77
CA PHE A 59 16.75 -1.35 13.08
C PHE A 59 16.73 -0.81 14.51
N GLU A 60 17.35 -1.51 15.44
CA GLU A 60 17.55 -1.03 16.80
C GLU A 60 18.69 0.00 16.92
N GLY A 61 19.39 0.30 15.84
CA GLY A 61 20.45 1.32 15.80
C GLY A 61 21.78 0.90 16.41
N VAL A 62 22.00 -0.39 16.68
CA VAL A 62 23.21 -0.89 17.33
C VAL A 62 24.48 -0.45 16.57
N TYR A 63 24.47 -0.52 15.25
CA TYR A 63 25.61 -0.16 14.40
C TYR A 63 25.92 1.34 14.36
N PHE A 64 24.97 2.19 14.80
CA PHE A 64 25.14 3.64 14.83
C PHE A 64 25.45 4.15 16.24
N PHE A 65 24.88 3.52 17.26
CA PHE A 65 24.92 4.01 18.65
C PHE A 65 25.68 3.06 19.60
N GLY A 66 26.18 1.91 19.12
CA GLY A 66 26.91 0.92 19.91
C GLY A 66 26.03 0.11 20.89
N ARG A 67 24.73 0.39 20.99
CA ARG A 67 23.78 -0.32 21.85
C ARG A 67 22.36 -0.29 21.21
N PRO A 68 21.47 -1.24 21.55
CA PRO A 68 20.12 -1.25 21.01
C PRO A 68 19.23 -0.14 21.61
N TYR A 69 18.44 0.46 20.74
CA TYR A 69 17.37 1.40 21.06
C TYR A 69 16.05 0.92 20.42
N PRO A 70 15.29 0.03 21.08
CA PRO A 70 14.04 -0.49 20.54
C PRO A 70 13.03 0.62 20.18
N GLN A 71 13.12 1.79 20.83
CA GLN A 71 12.27 2.95 20.53
C GLN A 71 12.39 3.44 19.08
N LEU A 72 13.50 3.14 18.39
CA LEU A 72 13.62 3.44 16.97
C LEU A 72 12.63 2.61 16.14
N VAL A 73 12.45 1.34 16.51
CA VAL A 73 11.44 0.47 15.88
C VAL A 73 10.04 1.00 16.12
N THR A 74 9.72 1.44 17.35
CA THR A 74 8.45 2.12 17.66
C THR A 74 8.24 3.34 16.78
N GLY A 75 9.27 4.19 16.64
CA GLY A 75 9.20 5.41 15.82
C GLY A 75 8.95 5.11 14.34
N ILE A 76 9.66 4.11 13.78
CA ILE A 76 9.46 3.67 12.39
C ILE A 76 8.04 3.13 12.22
N ALA A 77 7.60 2.22 13.09
CA ALA A 77 6.26 1.62 13.02
C ALA A 77 5.16 2.69 13.13
N ALA A 78 5.30 3.66 14.04
CA ALA A 78 4.37 4.77 14.19
C ALA A 78 4.32 5.68 12.95
N ALA A 79 5.46 5.97 12.33
CA ALA A 79 5.52 6.76 11.11
C ALA A 79 4.82 6.05 9.93
N ILE A 80 5.05 4.74 9.77
CA ILE A 80 4.39 3.93 8.75
C ILE A 80 2.88 3.81 9.04
N PHE A 81 2.48 3.66 10.29
CA PHE A 81 1.08 3.62 10.68
C PHE A 81 0.36 4.94 10.34
N LEU A 82 0.97 6.08 10.66
CA LEU A 82 0.44 7.39 10.29
C LEU A 82 0.33 7.54 8.75
N LEU A 83 1.35 7.14 8.02
CA LEU A 83 1.35 7.18 6.55
C LEU A 83 0.24 6.29 5.97
N MET A 84 0.01 5.12 6.56
CA MET A 84 -1.09 4.22 6.19
C MET A 84 -2.46 4.87 6.43
N ILE A 85 -2.65 5.55 7.57
CA ILE A 85 -3.89 6.28 7.87
C ILE A 85 -4.11 7.40 6.83
N VAL A 86 -3.10 8.20 6.54
CA VAL A 86 -3.17 9.27 5.54
C VAL A 86 -3.56 8.71 4.18
N HIS A 87 -2.91 7.60 3.76
CA HIS A 87 -3.24 6.91 2.52
C HIS A 87 -4.69 6.41 2.49
N ALA A 88 -5.13 5.74 3.55
CA ALA A 88 -6.49 5.19 3.66
C ALA A 88 -7.55 6.29 3.62
N VAL A 89 -7.38 7.36 4.39
CA VAL A 89 -8.31 8.51 4.41
C VAL A 89 -8.40 9.16 3.02
N ALA A 90 -7.26 9.39 2.36
CA ALA A 90 -7.24 9.94 1.01
C ALA A 90 -7.91 8.99 -0.02
N ALA A 91 -7.81 7.66 0.16
CA ALA A 91 -8.43 6.67 -0.71
C ALA A 91 -9.94 6.55 -0.46
N MET A 92 -10.38 6.59 0.80
CA MET A 92 -11.79 6.41 1.18
C MET A 92 -12.73 7.46 0.58
N ARG A 93 -12.24 8.66 0.26
CA ARG A 93 -13.05 9.70 -0.42
C ARG A 93 -13.64 9.24 -1.76
N ARG A 94 -13.09 8.18 -2.36
CA ARG A 94 -13.56 7.61 -3.64
C ARG A 94 -14.55 6.46 -3.48
N MET A 95 -14.83 6.10 -2.22
CA MET A 95 -15.79 5.04 -1.93
C MET A 95 -17.20 5.57 -2.09
N PRO A 96 -18.14 4.74 -2.57
CA PRO A 96 -19.56 5.10 -2.58
C PRO A 96 -20.04 5.51 -1.18
N ALA A 97 -20.82 6.57 -1.10
CA ALA A 97 -21.32 7.10 0.16
C ALA A 97 -22.63 6.42 0.63
N SER A 98 -23.31 5.69 -0.25
CA SER A 98 -24.61 5.09 0.04
C SER A 98 -24.69 3.63 -0.45
N TYR A 99 -25.54 2.84 0.22
CA TYR A 99 -25.85 1.47 -0.21
C TYR A 99 -26.35 1.39 -1.67
N ARG A 100 -27.13 2.38 -2.10
CA ARG A 100 -27.64 2.45 -3.48
C ARG A 100 -26.50 2.59 -4.48
N GLU A 101 -25.48 3.40 -4.17
CA GLU A 101 -24.29 3.58 -5.01
C GLU A 101 -23.46 2.29 -5.05
N TYR A 102 -23.24 1.62 -3.90
CA TYR A 102 -22.60 0.32 -3.86
C TYR A 102 -23.30 -0.70 -4.75
N ARG A 103 -24.61 -0.82 -4.64
CA ARG A 103 -25.41 -1.74 -5.46
C ARG A 103 -25.29 -1.41 -6.95
N THR A 104 -25.28 -0.13 -7.30
CA THR A 104 -25.13 0.33 -8.69
C THR A 104 -23.72 -0.01 -9.20
N LEU A 105 -22.68 0.26 -8.39
CA LEU A 105 -21.30 -0.07 -8.72
C LEU A 105 -21.14 -1.58 -8.99
N PHE A 106 -21.61 -2.45 -8.10
CA PHE A 106 -21.53 -3.90 -8.29
C PHE A 106 -22.26 -4.38 -9.55
N ARG A 107 -23.44 -3.83 -9.81
CA ARG A 107 -24.20 -4.15 -11.03
C ARG A 107 -23.45 -3.74 -12.29
N HIS A 108 -22.86 -2.53 -12.32
CA HIS A 108 -22.04 -2.06 -13.43
C HIS A 108 -20.79 -2.90 -13.61
N THR A 109 -20.05 -3.19 -12.54
CA THR A 109 -18.86 -4.04 -12.59
C THR A 109 -19.15 -5.40 -13.22
N ARG A 110 -20.29 -6.00 -12.83
CA ARG A 110 -20.72 -7.30 -13.35
C ARG A 110 -21.14 -7.25 -14.81
N SER A 111 -21.74 -6.14 -15.28
CA SER A 111 -22.20 -5.98 -16.66
C SER A 111 -21.06 -5.64 -17.63
N LEU A 112 -20.11 -4.82 -17.21
CA LEU A 112 -19.01 -4.35 -18.08
C LEU A 112 -17.96 -5.42 -18.36
N ARG A 113 -17.80 -6.43 -17.51
CA ARG A 113 -16.75 -7.48 -17.60
C ARG A 113 -15.36 -6.91 -17.89
N HIS A 114 -15.07 -5.70 -17.42
CA HIS A 114 -13.82 -5.00 -17.68
C HIS A 114 -12.78 -5.33 -16.60
N ALA A 115 -11.59 -5.77 -17.02
CA ALA A 115 -10.53 -6.20 -16.09
C ALA A 115 -10.14 -5.11 -15.09
N ASP A 116 -9.95 -3.86 -15.52
CA ASP A 116 -9.55 -2.76 -14.64
C ASP A 116 -10.57 -2.46 -13.54
N THR A 117 -11.87 -2.73 -13.78
CA THR A 117 -12.91 -2.55 -12.78
C THR A 117 -12.81 -3.62 -11.70
N TRP A 118 -12.51 -4.88 -12.09
CA TRP A 118 -12.27 -5.96 -11.14
C TRP A 118 -10.99 -5.74 -10.33
N LEU A 119 -9.91 -5.31 -10.99
CA LEU A 119 -8.66 -4.94 -10.30
C LEU A 119 -8.90 -3.84 -9.26
N TRP A 120 -9.70 -2.83 -9.60
CA TRP A 120 -10.08 -1.80 -8.62
C TRP A 120 -10.84 -2.37 -7.43
N LEU A 121 -11.79 -3.27 -7.65
CA LEU A 121 -12.57 -3.88 -6.59
C LEU A 121 -11.68 -4.75 -5.67
N ILE A 122 -10.78 -5.53 -6.25
CA ILE A 122 -9.79 -6.33 -5.51
C ILE A 122 -8.89 -5.41 -4.67
N GLN A 123 -8.41 -4.31 -5.27
CA GLN A 123 -7.57 -3.33 -4.56
C GLN A 123 -8.30 -2.70 -3.36
N VAL A 124 -9.58 -2.38 -3.51
CA VAL A 124 -10.40 -1.84 -2.41
C VAL A 124 -10.57 -2.90 -1.32
N ALA A 125 -10.96 -4.12 -1.67
CA ALA A 125 -11.18 -5.20 -0.71
C ALA A 125 -9.89 -5.54 0.06
N THR A 126 -8.76 -5.67 -0.64
CA THR A 126 -7.46 -5.93 -0.01
C THR A 126 -6.98 -4.74 0.83
N GLY A 127 -7.28 -3.50 0.41
CA GLY A 127 -7.00 -2.30 1.21
C GLY A 127 -7.75 -2.26 2.53
N LEU A 128 -9.02 -2.69 2.56
CA LEU A 128 -9.78 -2.83 3.81
C LEU A 128 -9.20 -3.92 4.72
N VAL A 129 -8.81 -5.07 4.15
CA VAL A 129 -8.13 -6.14 4.90
C VAL A 129 -6.82 -5.62 5.50
N LEU A 130 -6.01 -4.90 4.72
CA LEU A 130 -4.75 -4.31 5.17
C LEU A 130 -4.95 -3.30 6.31
N MET A 131 -5.99 -2.48 6.25
CA MET A 131 -6.25 -1.50 7.30
C MET A 131 -6.38 -2.16 8.69
N PHE A 132 -6.99 -3.36 8.75
CA PHE A 132 -7.10 -4.12 10.00
C PHE A 132 -5.84 -4.92 10.31
N LEU A 133 -5.37 -5.77 9.39
CA LEU A 133 -4.29 -6.71 9.68
C LEU A 133 -2.93 -6.03 9.80
N ALA A 134 -2.62 -5.06 8.93
CA ALA A 134 -1.41 -4.26 9.06
C ALA A 134 -1.48 -3.35 10.29
N GLY A 135 -2.69 -2.86 10.66
CA GLY A 135 -2.91 -2.15 11.91
C GLY A 135 -2.52 -2.97 13.13
N VAL A 136 -2.95 -4.24 13.19
CA VAL A 136 -2.57 -5.18 14.27
C VAL A 136 -1.06 -5.42 14.27
N HIS A 137 -0.46 -5.66 13.10
CA HIS A 137 0.98 -5.86 12.97
C HIS A 137 1.78 -4.63 13.45
N LEU A 138 1.44 -3.44 12.98
CA LEU A 138 2.12 -2.19 13.37
C LEU A 138 1.92 -1.88 14.85
N TYR A 139 0.73 -2.12 15.40
CA TYR A 139 0.48 -2.00 16.84
C TYR A 139 1.41 -2.91 17.65
N THR A 140 1.56 -4.18 17.23
CA THR A 140 2.49 -5.12 17.88
C THR A 140 3.94 -4.61 17.83
N MET A 141 4.39 -4.08 16.69
CA MET A 141 5.75 -3.51 16.57
C MET A 141 5.95 -2.26 17.43
N MET A 142 4.92 -1.43 17.60
CA MET A 142 4.98 -0.25 18.47
C MET A 142 5.04 -0.60 19.96
N THR A 143 4.31 -1.64 20.38
CA THR A 143 4.18 -2.03 21.79
C THR A 143 5.22 -3.04 22.24
N HIS A 144 5.79 -3.82 21.32
CA HIS A 144 6.82 -4.82 21.59
C HIS A 144 8.02 -4.64 20.66
N PRO A 145 8.67 -3.46 20.68
CA PRO A 145 9.70 -3.10 19.70
C PRO A 145 11.00 -3.86 19.86
N ALA A 146 11.24 -4.49 21.02
CA ALA A 146 12.42 -5.33 21.26
C ALA A 146 12.26 -6.75 20.66
N ASP A 147 11.02 -7.16 20.31
CA ASP A 147 10.70 -8.53 19.89
C ASP A 147 10.75 -8.70 18.37
N ILE A 148 11.76 -8.09 17.71
CA ILE A 148 11.92 -8.15 16.25
C ILE A 148 13.00 -9.16 15.80
N GLY A 149 13.66 -9.82 16.75
CA GLY A 149 14.68 -10.83 16.48
C GLY A 149 14.10 -12.11 15.86
N PRO A 150 15.00 -13.03 15.40
CA PRO A 150 14.55 -14.25 14.74
C PRO A 150 13.76 -15.20 15.66
N TYR A 151 14.12 -15.28 16.93
CA TYR A 151 13.46 -16.17 17.90
C TYR A 151 12.10 -15.63 18.32
N GLU A 152 12.02 -14.36 18.66
CA GLU A 152 10.80 -13.67 19.05
C GLU A 152 9.79 -13.62 17.88
N SER A 153 10.29 -13.44 16.67
CA SER A 153 9.47 -13.50 15.46
C SER A 153 8.93 -14.91 15.21
N ALA A 154 9.77 -15.94 15.38
CA ALA A 154 9.34 -17.35 15.25
C ALA A 154 8.34 -17.73 16.32
N ASP A 155 8.55 -17.32 17.57
CA ASP A 155 7.63 -17.58 18.67
C ASP A 155 6.26 -16.93 18.44
N ARG A 156 6.25 -15.66 18.05
CA ARG A 156 5.01 -14.95 17.68
C ARG A 156 4.26 -15.64 16.55
N PHE A 157 5.00 -16.11 15.52
CA PHE A 157 4.41 -16.75 14.36
C PHE A 157 3.83 -18.14 14.69
N VAL A 158 4.60 -18.97 15.40
CA VAL A 158 4.26 -20.38 15.68
C VAL A 158 3.48 -20.52 17.00
N SER A 159 4.12 -20.19 18.14
CA SER A 159 3.54 -20.37 19.49
C SER A 159 2.38 -19.38 19.72
N GLY A 160 2.53 -18.14 19.28
CA GLY A 160 1.48 -17.11 19.32
C GLY A 160 0.38 -17.31 18.30
N ARG A 161 0.50 -18.33 17.42
CA ARG A 161 -0.48 -18.67 16.37
C ARG A 161 -0.87 -17.51 15.45
N MET A 162 0.05 -16.57 15.24
CA MET A 162 -0.19 -15.40 14.37
C MET A 162 0.00 -15.71 12.88
N TRP A 163 0.41 -16.93 12.53
CA TRP A 163 0.65 -17.32 11.13
C TRP A 163 -0.55 -17.08 10.18
N PRO A 164 -1.85 -17.28 10.59
CA PRO A 164 -2.94 -17.02 9.67
C PRO A 164 -3.07 -15.53 9.33
N LEU A 165 -2.84 -14.66 10.33
CA LEU A 165 -2.83 -13.21 10.13
C LEU A 165 -1.74 -12.83 9.12
N TYR A 166 -0.51 -13.31 9.32
CA TYR A 166 0.62 -12.97 8.44
C TYR A 166 0.44 -13.55 7.04
N LEU A 167 -0.16 -14.73 6.89
CA LEU A 167 -0.45 -15.32 5.59
C LEU A 167 -1.45 -14.45 4.80
N VAL A 168 -2.56 -14.07 5.44
CA VAL A 168 -3.56 -13.19 4.79
C VAL A 168 -2.97 -11.81 4.52
N LEU A 169 -2.17 -11.27 5.45
CA LEU A 169 -1.48 -9.99 5.31
C LEU A 169 -0.55 -9.99 4.09
N LEU A 170 0.24 -11.06 3.90
CA LEU A 170 1.14 -11.23 2.77
C LEU A 170 0.38 -11.13 1.43
N PHE A 171 -0.62 -11.99 1.23
CA PHE A 171 -1.40 -11.96 -0.02
C PHE A 171 -2.15 -10.63 -0.22
N ALA A 172 -2.68 -10.05 0.85
CA ALA A 172 -3.38 -8.77 0.75
C ALA A 172 -2.43 -7.64 0.35
N VAL A 173 -1.21 -7.59 0.89
CA VAL A 173 -0.25 -6.54 0.55
C VAL A 173 0.28 -6.68 -0.87
N GLU A 174 0.55 -7.91 -1.33
CA GLU A 174 0.99 -8.16 -2.69
C GLU A 174 -0.06 -7.76 -3.72
N LEU A 175 -1.30 -8.20 -3.54
CA LEU A 175 -2.40 -7.83 -4.43
C LEU A 175 -2.68 -6.33 -4.40
N HIS A 176 -2.74 -5.73 -3.22
CA HIS A 176 -3.01 -4.30 -3.07
C HIS A 176 -1.89 -3.45 -3.66
N GLY A 177 -0.65 -3.77 -3.32
CA GLY A 177 0.53 -3.05 -3.77
C GLY A 177 0.76 -3.21 -5.27
N GLY A 178 0.70 -4.42 -5.79
CA GLY A 178 0.87 -4.71 -7.22
C GLY A 178 -0.17 -4.00 -8.09
N ILE A 179 -1.46 -4.14 -7.76
CA ILE A 179 -2.53 -3.42 -8.46
C ILE A 179 -2.37 -1.90 -8.29
N GLY A 180 -2.00 -1.46 -7.08
CA GLY A 180 -1.78 -0.04 -6.77
C GLY A 180 -0.70 0.58 -7.63
N LEU A 181 0.46 -0.06 -7.75
CA LEU A 181 1.57 0.39 -8.59
C LEU A 181 1.23 0.38 -10.08
N TYR A 182 0.58 -0.67 -10.57
CA TYR A 182 0.08 -0.72 -11.95
C TYR A 182 -0.79 0.51 -12.25
N ARG A 183 -1.77 0.78 -11.40
CA ARG A 183 -2.69 1.93 -11.55
C ARG A 183 -1.97 3.27 -11.43
N LEU A 184 -0.94 3.35 -10.58
CA LEU A 184 -0.14 4.55 -10.39
C LEU A 184 0.67 4.89 -11.66
N VAL A 185 1.30 3.89 -12.27
CA VAL A 185 2.03 4.02 -13.55
C VAL A 185 1.09 4.52 -14.66
N LEU A 186 -0.12 3.99 -14.73
CA LEU A 186 -1.12 4.46 -15.70
C LEU A 186 -1.59 5.88 -15.42
N LYS A 187 -1.88 6.19 -14.15
CA LYS A 187 -2.37 7.49 -13.72
C LYS A 187 -1.37 8.62 -13.99
N TRP A 188 -0.09 8.37 -13.73
CA TRP A 188 0.97 9.36 -13.93
C TRP A 188 1.51 9.39 -15.36
N GLY A 189 0.97 8.54 -16.24
CA GLY A 189 1.38 8.50 -17.64
C GLY A 189 2.82 8.05 -17.85
N LEU A 190 3.37 7.27 -16.93
CA LEU A 190 4.74 6.77 -17.00
C LEU A 190 4.94 5.74 -18.11
N LEU A 191 3.86 5.14 -18.61
CA LEU A 191 3.90 4.24 -19.75
C LEU A 191 3.61 5.02 -21.04
N PRO A 192 4.55 5.14 -21.98
CA PRO A 192 4.32 5.81 -23.25
C PRO A 192 3.15 5.18 -24.01
N ARG A 193 2.22 6.01 -24.47
CA ARG A 193 1.09 5.55 -25.28
C ARG A 193 1.59 5.15 -26.66
N SER A 194 1.13 4.02 -27.16
CA SER A 194 1.35 3.58 -28.54
C SER A 194 0.14 3.91 -29.41
N ALA A 195 0.37 4.39 -30.61
CA ALA A 195 -0.69 4.58 -31.60
C ALA A 195 -1.30 3.23 -32.09
N ASP A 196 -0.51 2.15 -32.02
CA ASP A 196 -0.99 0.80 -32.31
C ASP A 196 -1.67 0.17 -31.08
N PRO A 197 -2.97 -0.15 -31.14
CA PRO A 197 -3.69 -0.78 -30.03
C PRO A 197 -3.13 -2.13 -29.58
N ARG A 198 -2.56 -2.91 -30.51
CA ARG A 198 -1.95 -4.22 -30.19
C ARG A 198 -0.63 -4.04 -29.44
N ALA A 199 0.17 -3.07 -29.84
CA ALA A 199 1.40 -2.71 -29.14
C ALA A 199 1.10 -2.16 -27.73
N GLN A 200 0.05 -1.34 -27.60
CA GLN A 200 -0.39 -0.82 -26.31
C GLN A 200 -0.82 -1.95 -25.35
N ARG A 201 -1.63 -2.90 -25.80
CA ARG A 201 -2.04 -4.07 -24.99
C ARG A 201 -0.85 -4.90 -24.54
N ARG A 202 0.13 -5.15 -25.43
CA ARG A 202 1.35 -5.88 -25.07
C ARG A 202 2.19 -5.16 -24.01
N ARG A 203 2.28 -3.83 -24.08
CA ARG A 203 2.98 -3.01 -23.06
C ARG A 203 2.29 -3.09 -21.71
N LEU A 204 0.97 -2.96 -21.66
CA LEU A 204 0.18 -3.08 -20.45
C LEU A 204 0.32 -4.47 -19.82
N SER A 205 0.21 -5.53 -20.62
CA SER A 205 0.39 -6.91 -20.15
C SER A 205 1.81 -7.14 -19.62
N ARG A 206 2.85 -6.64 -20.30
CA ARG A 206 4.23 -6.73 -19.79
C ARG A 206 4.41 -6.01 -18.47
N LEU A 207 3.84 -4.81 -18.31
CA LEU A 207 3.88 -4.06 -17.07
C LEU A 207 3.21 -4.84 -15.93
N GLU A 208 2.00 -5.36 -16.18
CA GLU A 208 1.23 -6.18 -15.23
C GLU A 208 2.06 -7.39 -14.78
N TRP A 209 2.58 -8.19 -15.72
CA TRP A 209 3.42 -9.35 -15.42
C TRP A 209 4.73 -8.99 -14.71
N SER A 210 5.36 -7.86 -15.09
CA SER A 210 6.59 -7.41 -14.43
C SER A 210 6.33 -7.03 -12.96
N ILE A 211 5.22 -6.34 -12.68
CA ILE A 211 4.84 -5.97 -11.33
C ILE A 211 4.47 -7.22 -10.52
N THR A 212 3.64 -8.12 -11.08
CA THR A 212 3.22 -9.37 -10.42
C THR A 212 4.40 -10.31 -10.15
N GLY A 213 5.36 -10.37 -11.06
CA GLY A 213 6.55 -11.23 -10.87
C GLY A 213 7.62 -10.63 -9.95
N PHE A 214 7.51 -9.33 -9.65
CA PHE A 214 8.42 -8.65 -8.72
C PHE A 214 7.91 -8.69 -7.28
N PHE A 215 6.61 -8.75 -7.07
CA PHE A 215 5.97 -8.96 -5.76
C PHE A 215 5.90 -10.43 -5.42
#